data_a4fea7f9da2ba2664b6b39c857e71c5c
#
_entry.id   a4fea7f9da2ba2664b6b39c857e71c5c
#
_cell.length_a   1.000
_cell.length_b   1.000
_cell.length_c   1.000
_cell.angle_alpha   90.00
_cell.angle_beta   90.00
_cell.angle_gamma   90.00
#
_symmetry.space_group_name_H-M   'P 1'
#
loop_
_entity.id
_entity.type
_entity.pdbx_description
1 polymer ?
#
loop_
_entity_poly.entity_id
_entity_poly.type
_entity_poly.pdbx_seq_one_letter_code
_entity_poly.pdbx_strand_id
1 'polypeptide(L)'
;GLKNPIQGWFGHQKPFEFVPQYEAAQGLDQFYNGTPPVLSLQAIEPGIDLTLEAGMNTIRKKSVLQSEFLIGLIQSELVPLHYQLQSPEQSHLRGSHVALSHPAAWQICQALIKGDRNTPKIIPDFRPPHFIRLGITPLTTRFEDLWWVVIQLKSIVESKVYLHFDSQKKNVT
;
A
#
# COMPACT_ATOMS: atom_id res chain seq x y z
N GLY A 1 17.09 -9.43 -25.50
CA GLY A 1 16.68 -9.65 -24.12
C GLY A 1 17.53 -8.85 -23.15
N LEU A 2 17.05 -8.60 -21.94
CA LEU A 2 17.82 -7.98 -20.87
C LEU A 2 18.95 -8.92 -20.45
N LYS A 3 20.15 -8.37 -20.24
CA LYS A 3 21.30 -9.07 -19.69
C LYS A 3 21.61 -8.54 -18.30
N ASN A 4 21.90 -9.43 -17.36
CA ASN A 4 22.36 -9.01 -16.04
C ASN A 4 23.81 -8.51 -16.15
N PRO A 5 24.11 -7.26 -15.77
CA PRO A 5 25.49 -6.76 -15.77
C PRO A 5 26.34 -7.34 -14.63
N ILE A 6 25.71 -7.94 -13.62
CA ILE A 6 26.39 -8.53 -12.45
C ILE A 6 26.41 -10.04 -12.62
N GLN A 7 27.60 -10.62 -12.70
CA GLN A 7 27.81 -12.06 -12.83
C GLN A 7 27.85 -12.70 -11.44
N GLY A 8 26.66 -12.93 -10.86
CA GLY A 8 26.56 -13.62 -9.60
C GLY A 8 26.63 -15.14 -9.77
N TRP A 9 27.24 -15.85 -8.82
CA TRP A 9 27.49 -17.28 -8.94
C TRP A 9 26.21 -18.12 -9.12
N PHE A 10 25.10 -17.73 -8.48
CA PHE A 10 23.84 -18.46 -8.59
C PHE A 10 23.07 -18.17 -9.90
N GLY A 11 23.44 -17.10 -10.61
CA GLY A 11 22.94 -16.78 -11.95
C GLY A 11 23.68 -17.50 -13.08
N HIS A 12 24.63 -18.39 -12.75
CA HIS A 12 25.32 -19.23 -13.71
C HIS A 12 24.38 -20.36 -14.18
N GLN A 13 24.51 -20.78 -15.45
CA GLN A 13 23.70 -21.86 -16.02
C GLN A 13 23.84 -23.18 -15.22
N LYS A 14 25.05 -23.42 -14.66
CA LYS A 14 25.37 -24.59 -13.85
C LYS A 14 26.19 -24.17 -12.62
N PRO A 15 25.55 -23.61 -11.60
CA PRO A 15 26.27 -22.94 -10.50
C PRO A 15 27.17 -23.86 -9.67
N PHE A 16 26.95 -25.17 -9.70
CA PHE A 16 27.69 -26.14 -8.89
C PHE A 16 28.79 -26.88 -9.67
N GLU A 17 29.02 -26.57 -10.97
CA GLU A 17 30.11 -27.15 -11.73
C GLU A 17 31.46 -26.43 -11.50
N PHE A 18 31.45 -25.26 -10.86
CA PHE A 18 32.64 -24.49 -10.49
C PHE A 18 33.64 -24.27 -11.66
N VAL A 19 33.10 -24.08 -12.85
CA VAL A 19 33.90 -23.78 -14.05
C VAL A 19 34.42 -22.35 -14.07
N PRO A 20 35.62 -22.10 -14.65
CA PRO A 20 36.20 -20.75 -14.64
C PRO A 20 35.51 -19.75 -15.59
N GLN A 21 34.72 -20.21 -16.55
CA GLN A 21 33.99 -19.38 -17.49
C GLN A 21 32.55 -19.20 -17.04
N TYR A 22 32.10 -17.96 -17.01
CA TYR A 22 30.72 -17.64 -16.65
C TYR A 22 29.79 -17.77 -17.86
N GLU A 23 28.79 -18.63 -17.72
CA GLU A 23 27.67 -18.77 -18.65
C GLU A 23 26.38 -18.41 -17.90
N ALA A 24 25.72 -17.33 -18.36
CA ALA A 24 24.49 -16.90 -17.72
C ALA A 24 23.35 -17.94 -17.90
N ALA A 25 22.58 -18.16 -16.85
CA ALA A 25 21.34 -18.93 -16.93
C ALA A 25 20.32 -18.24 -17.85
N GLN A 26 19.32 -18.97 -18.28
CA GLN A 26 18.26 -18.42 -19.16
C GLN A 26 17.16 -17.74 -18.34
N GLY A 27 16.44 -16.84 -19.00
CA GLY A 27 15.28 -16.19 -18.41
C GLY A 27 15.63 -15.32 -17.19
N LEU A 28 14.84 -15.44 -16.11
CA LEU A 28 15.04 -14.69 -14.88
C LEU A 28 16.14 -15.25 -13.98
N ASP A 29 16.53 -16.50 -14.16
CA ASP A 29 17.53 -17.14 -13.32
C ASP A 29 18.89 -16.46 -13.41
N GLN A 30 19.24 -15.85 -14.56
CA GLN A 30 20.46 -15.05 -14.73
C GLN A 30 20.57 -13.88 -13.74
N PHE A 31 19.47 -13.45 -13.11
CA PHE A 31 19.45 -12.35 -12.15
C PHE A 31 19.69 -12.76 -10.71
N TYR A 32 19.83 -14.05 -10.43
CA TYR A 32 20.26 -14.53 -9.12
C TYR A 32 21.75 -14.23 -8.91
N ASN A 33 22.07 -13.22 -8.12
CA ASN A 33 23.46 -12.86 -7.86
C ASN A 33 24.11 -13.75 -6.78
N GLY A 34 23.31 -14.31 -5.89
CA GLY A 34 23.79 -15.17 -4.81
C GLY A 34 22.69 -16.13 -4.35
N THR A 35 22.95 -16.84 -3.26
CA THR A 35 21.99 -17.77 -2.66
C THR A 35 20.70 -17.05 -2.27
N PRO A 36 19.54 -17.51 -2.72
CA PRO A 36 18.25 -16.91 -2.31
C PRO A 36 18.06 -17.00 -0.79
N PRO A 37 17.43 -15.98 -0.17
CA PRO A 37 17.15 -16.00 1.27
C PRO A 37 15.99 -16.96 1.56
N VAL A 38 16.27 -18.25 1.71
CA VAL A 38 15.30 -19.34 1.76
C VAL A 38 14.22 -19.11 2.82
N LEU A 39 14.58 -18.71 4.05
CA LEU A 39 13.61 -18.47 5.12
C LEU A 39 12.66 -17.33 4.79
N SER A 40 13.15 -16.23 4.17
CA SER A 40 12.31 -15.12 3.76
C SER A 40 11.36 -15.50 2.62
N LEU A 41 11.81 -16.35 1.70
CA LEU A 41 10.97 -16.88 0.62
C LEU A 41 9.88 -17.80 1.14
N GLN A 42 10.21 -18.70 2.08
CA GLN A 42 9.24 -19.58 2.73
C GLN A 42 8.12 -18.78 3.45
N ALA A 43 8.47 -17.64 4.05
CA ALA A 43 7.48 -16.79 4.71
C ALA A 43 6.45 -16.15 3.75
N ILE A 44 6.73 -16.12 2.44
CA ILE A 44 5.82 -15.57 1.42
C ILE A 44 4.74 -16.60 1.01
N GLU A 45 5.06 -17.88 1.10
CA GLU A 45 4.23 -18.99 0.60
C GLU A 45 2.78 -18.93 1.13
N PRO A 46 2.52 -18.78 2.45
CA PRO A 46 1.14 -18.70 2.96
C PRO A 46 0.33 -17.54 2.37
N GLY A 47 0.97 -16.40 2.09
CA GLY A 47 0.33 -15.25 1.46
C GLY A 47 -0.01 -15.49 -0.02
N ILE A 48 0.85 -16.24 -0.71
CA ILE A 48 0.62 -16.67 -2.10
C ILE A 48 -0.56 -17.64 -2.15
N ASP A 49 -0.58 -18.64 -1.27
CA ASP A 49 -1.64 -19.65 -1.21
C ASP A 49 -3.02 -19.01 -0.98
N LEU A 50 -3.14 -18.11 -0.02
CA LEU A 50 -4.36 -17.36 0.22
C LEU A 50 -4.79 -16.54 -1.00
N THR A 51 -3.84 -15.95 -1.71
CA THR A 51 -4.11 -15.16 -2.92
C THR A 51 -4.60 -16.05 -4.06
N LEU A 52 -3.99 -17.22 -4.24
CA LEU A 52 -4.39 -18.21 -5.25
C LEU A 52 -5.76 -18.81 -4.94
N GLU A 53 -6.03 -19.14 -3.66
CA GLU A 53 -7.33 -19.65 -3.22
C GLU A 53 -8.45 -18.65 -3.49
N ALA A 54 -8.25 -17.37 -3.14
CA ALA A 54 -9.23 -16.32 -3.39
C ALA A 54 -9.41 -15.98 -4.88
N GLY A 55 -8.35 -16.14 -5.65
CA GLY A 55 -8.28 -15.86 -7.08
C GLY A 55 -8.21 -14.36 -7.41
N MET A 56 -7.25 -13.99 -8.25
CA MET A 56 -6.99 -12.58 -8.62
C MET A 56 -8.20 -11.84 -9.19
N ASN A 57 -9.05 -12.51 -9.95
CA ASN A 57 -10.26 -11.89 -10.50
C ASN A 57 -11.24 -11.49 -9.41
N THR A 58 -11.43 -12.33 -8.38
CA THR A 58 -12.30 -12.06 -7.24
C THR A 58 -11.73 -10.94 -6.38
N ILE A 59 -10.43 -10.98 -6.10
CA ILE A 59 -9.71 -9.93 -5.38
C ILE A 59 -9.86 -8.59 -6.11
N ARG A 60 -9.68 -8.57 -7.43
CA ARG A 60 -9.81 -7.34 -8.22
C ARG A 60 -11.24 -6.80 -8.23
N LYS A 61 -12.25 -7.65 -8.39
CA LYS A 61 -13.66 -7.24 -8.30
C LYS A 61 -13.96 -6.58 -6.96
N LYS A 62 -13.57 -7.21 -5.85
CA LYS A 62 -13.76 -6.64 -4.51
C LYS A 62 -13.01 -5.33 -4.34
N SER A 63 -11.75 -5.24 -4.80
CA SER A 63 -10.93 -4.01 -4.77
C SER A 63 -11.61 -2.84 -5.49
N VAL A 64 -12.20 -3.09 -6.66
CA VAL A 64 -12.95 -2.06 -7.41
C VAL A 64 -14.15 -1.59 -6.61
N LEU A 65 -15.01 -2.50 -6.16
CA LEU A 65 -16.20 -2.17 -5.36
C LEU A 65 -15.84 -1.39 -4.08
N GLN A 66 -14.81 -1.82 -3.37
CA GLN A 66 -14.35 -1.16 -2.15
C GLN A 66 -13.80 0.25 -2.44
N SER A 67 -13.00 0.41 -3.49
CA SER A 67 -12.47 1.73 -3.83
C SER A 67 -13.54 2.68 -4.37
N GLU A 68 -14.54 2.18 -5.11
CA GLU A 68 -15.71 2.97 -5.55
C GLU A 68 -16.57 3.40 -4.35
N PHE A 69 -16.84 2.49 -3.43
CA PHE A 69 -17.56 2.80 -2.19
C PHE A 69 -16.83 3.88 -1.38
N LEU A 70 -15.51 3.74 -1.20
CA LEU A 70 -14.70 4.72 -0.47
C LEU A 70 -14.70 6.09 -1.18
N ILE A 71 -14.57 6.12 -2.51
CA ILE A 71 -14.61 7.37 -3.28
C ILE A 71 -15.98 8.05 -3.14
N GLY A 72 -17.06 7.31 -3.21
CA GLY A 72 -18.41 7.85 -3.00
C GLY A 72 -18.57 8.49 -1.62
N LEU A 73 -18.09 7.84 -0.57
CA LEU A 73 -18.09 8.40 0.79
C LEU A 73 -17.21 9.66 0.91
N ILE A 74 -16.05 9.66 0.26
CA ILE A 74 -15.15 10.82 0.26
C ILE A 74 -15.83 12.02 -0.40
N GLN A 75 -16.47 11.81 -1.55
CA GLN A 75 -17.15 12.86 -2.30
C GLN A 75 -18.31 13.46 -1.50
N SER A 76 -19.09 12.62 -0.83
CA SER A 76 -20.26 13.08 -0.05
C SER A 76 -19.87 13.71 1.29
N GLU A 77 -18.91 13.12 2.02
CA GLU A 77 -18.67 13.47 3.42
C GLU A 77 -17.40 14.31 3.65
N LEU A 78 -16.38 14.17 2.81
CA LEU A 78 -15.07 14.76 3.06
C LEU A 78 -14.77 15.97 2.16
N VAL A 79 -15.25 16.00 0.93
CA VAL A 79 -15.05 17.16 0.03
C VAL A 79 -15.57 18.45 0.64
N PRO A 80 -16.72 18.51 1.33
CA PRO A 80 -17.17 19.70 2.03
C PRO A 80 -16.23 20.17 3.15
N LEU A 81 -15.35 19.32 3.61
CA LEU A 81 -14.35 19.58 4.67
C LEU A 81 -12.94 19.85 4.11
N HIS A 82 -12.86 20.32 2.87
CA HIS A 82 -11.61 20.68 2.17
C HIS A 82 -10.68 19.50 1.81
N TYR A 83 -11.16 18.27 1.90
CA TYR A 83 -10.44 17.14 1.28
C TYR A 83 -10.65 17.16 -0.23
N GLN A 84 -9.64 16.71 -0.96
CA GLN A 84 -9.72 16.56 -2.41
C GLN A 84 -9.30 15.13 -2.80
N LEU A 85 -10.09 14.49 -3.65
CA LEU A 85 -9.74 13.21 -4.23
C LEU A 85 -8.57 13.38 -5.20
N GLN A 86 -7.53 12.56 -5.04
CA GLN A 86 -6.32 12.60 -5.87
C GLN A 86 -6.14 11.31 -6.69
N SER A 87 -6.91 10.29 -6.40
CA SER A 87 -6.93 9.06 -7.22
C SER A 87 -7.85 9.22 -8.42
N PRO A 88 -7.54 8.58 -9.56
CA PRO A 88 -8.46 8.52 -10.70
C PRO A 88 -9.81 7.91 -10.30
N GLU A 89 -10.91 8.48 -10.77
CA GLU A 89 -12.25 7.91 -10.55
C GLU A 89 -12.47 6.63 -11.34
N GLN A 90 -11.87 6.53 -12.52
CA GLN A 90 -12.00 5.34 -13.38
C GLN A 90 -11.24 4.17 -12.77
N SER A 91 -11.95 3.07 -12.54
CA SER A 91 -11.40 1.88 -11.85
C SER A 91 -10.23 1.22 -12.59
N HIS A 92 -10.18 1.34 -13.92
CA HIS A 92 -9.08 0.77 -14.73
C HIS A 92 -7.77 1.59 -14.64
N LEU A 93 -7.83 2.83 -14.12
CA LEU A 93 -6.67 3.72 -13.95
C LEU A 93 -6.10 3.70 -12.53
N ARG A 94 -6.69 2.91 -11.61
CA ARG A 94 -6.22 2.85 -10.22
C ARG A 94 -6.04 1.41 -9.72
N GLY A 95 -5.19 1.28 -8.72
CA GLY A 95 -5.01 0.04 -7.96
C GLY A 95 -5.95 -0.04 -6.74
N SER A 96 -5.45 -0.70 -5.69
CA SER A 96 -6.17 -0.91 -4.43
C SER A 96 -5.83 0.13 -3.36
N HIS A 97 -5.67 1.39 -3.73
CA HIS A 97 -5.54 2.49 -2.78
C HIS A 97 -6.25 3.74 -3.28
N VAL A 98 -6.68 4.56 -2.34
CA VAL A 98 -7.28 5.87 -2.63
C VAL A 98 -6.44 6.95 -1.95
N ALA A 99 -6.05 7.95 -2.70
CA ALA A 99 -5.30 9.09 -2.21
C ALA A 99 -6.19 10.33 -2.11
N LEU A 100 -6.05 11.03 -1.00
CA LEU A 100 -6.68 12.31 -0.68
C LEU A 100 -5.63 13.37 -0.48
N SER A 101 -5.97 14.65 -0.66
CA SER A 101 -5.18 15.75 -0.14
C SER A 101 -5.97 16.58 0.85
N HIS A 102 -5.25 17.20 1.81
CA HIS A 102 -5.76 18.19 2.74
C HIS A 102 -4.60 19.07 3.22
N PRO A 103 -4.78 20.40 3.41
CA PRO A 103 -3.68 21.28 3.87
C PRO A 103 -3.02 20.80 5.16
N ALA A 104 -3.79 20.22 6.10
CA ALA A 104 -3.31 19.67 7.36
C ALA A 104 -3.11 18.14 7.32
N ALA A 105 -2.84 17.53 6.16
CA ALA A 105 -2.77 16.07 6.00
C ALA A 105 -1.84 15.38 7.00
N TRP A 106 -0.66 15.98 7.29
CA TRP A 106 0.27 15.43 8.27
C TRP A 106 -0.34 15.32 9.66
N GLN A 107 -0.94 16.41 10.16
CA GLN A 107 -1.58 16.47 11.47
C GLN A 107 -2.78 15.51 11.57
N ILE A 108 -3.56 15.42 10.48
CA ILE A 108 -4.68 14.46 10.39
C ILE A 108 -4.19 13.03 10.47
N CYS A 109 -3.10 12.68 9.77
CA CYS A 109 -2.50 11.36 9.88
C CYS A 109 -2.05 11.05 11.32
N GLN A 110 -1.45 12.02 12.01
CA GLN A 110 -1.08 11.84 13.42
C GLN A 110 -2.30 11.61 14.32
N ALA A 111 -3.39 12.34 14.09
CA ALA A 111 -4.63 12.15 14.82
C ALA A 111 -5.25 10.76 14.58
N LEU A 112 -5.27 10.28 13.34
CA LEU A 112 -5.72 8.93 12.99
C LEU A 112 -4.89 7.83 13.68
N ILE A 113 -3.55 7.97 13.65
CA ILE A 113 -2.63 6.99 14.27
C ILE A 113 -2.80 6.97 15.79
N LYS A 114 -2.96 8.14 16.41
CA LYS A 114 -3.21 8.22 17.85
C LYS A 114 -4.53 7.54 18.20
N GLY A 115 -5.57 7.82 17.42
CA GLY A 115 -6.92 7.36 17.70
C GLY A 115 -7.44 7.83 19.06
N ASP A 116 -8.55 7.30 19.47
CA ASP A 116 -9.04 7.36 20.84
C ASP A 116 -9.23 5.93 21.40
N ARG A 117 -9.69 5.82 22.66
CA ARG A 117 -9.85 4.50 23.32
C ARG A 117 -11.00 3.68 22.73
N ASN A 118 -11.92 4.31 22.04
CA ASN A 118 -13.18 3.72 21.58
C ASN A 118 -13.25 3.52 20.07
N THR A 119 -12.26 4.03 19.31
CA THR A 119 -12.19 3.93 17.86
C THR A 119 -11.02 3.08 17.39
N PRO A 120 -11.19 2.29 16.32
CA PRO A 120 -10.09 1.57 15.72
C PRO A 120 -8.97 2.51 15.29
N LYS A 121 -7.73 2.16 15.57
CA LYS A 121 -6.57 2.90 15.07
C LYS A 121 -6.44 2.71 13.57
N ILE A 122 -6.23 3.81 12.86
CA ILE A 122 -6.02 3.81 11.42
C ILE A 122 -4.61 4.34 11.15
N ILE A 123 -3.84 3.57 10.41
CA ILE A 123 -2.46 3.92 10.04
C ILE A 123 -2.44 4.22 8.55
N PRO A 124 -2.65 5.48 8.15
CA PRO A 124 -2.57 5.89 6.75
C PRO A 124 -1.12 6.05 6.33
N ASP A 125 -0.87 6.09 5.02
CA ASP A 125 0.42 6.43 4.46
C ASP A 125 0.43 7.93 4.08
N PHE A 126 1.21 8.73 4.83
CA PHE A 126 1.39 10.15 4.51
C PHE A 126 2.41 10.33 3.39
N ARG A 127 2.05 11.09 2.37
CA ARG A 127 2.96 11.49 1.28
C ARG A 127 3.08 13.01 1.20
N PRO A 128 4.29 13.55 1.36
CA PRO A 128 4.51 15.00 1.22
C PRO A 128 4.06 15.51 -0.16
N PRO A 129 3.62 16.77 -0.23
CA PRO A 129 3.48 17.68 0.87
C PRO A 129 2.19 17.53 1.70
N HIS A 130 1.09 17.00 1.15
CA HIS A 130 -0.23 16.97 1.81
C HIS A 130 -1.15 15.83 1.37
N PHE A 131 -0.59 14.67 1.06
CA PHE A 131 -1.40 13.53 0.65
C PHE A 131 -1.56 12.51 1.79
N ILE A 132 -2.79 12.01 1.91
CA ILE A 132 -3.17 10.88 2.76
C ILE A 132 -3.52 9.73 1.83
N ARG A 133 -2.81 8.63 1.92
CA ARG A 133 -3.06 7.47 1.10
C ARG A 133 -3.66 6.35 1.95
N LEU A 134 -4.84 5.88 1.56
CA LEU A 134 -5.59 4.82 2.21
C LEU A 134 -5.43 3.53 1.40
N GLY A 135 -4.72 2.57 1.94
CA GLY A 135 -4.53 1.25 1.33
C GLY A 135 -5.73 0.35 1.58
N ILE A 136 -6.19 -0.33 0.54
CA ILE A 136 -7.26 -1.33 0.63
C ILE A 136 -6.65 -2.69 0.32
N THR A 137 -6.72 -3.60 1.29
CA THR A 137 -6.32 -5.00 1.10
C THR A 137 -7.58 -5.86 1.01
N PRO A 138 -8.04 -6.25 -0.19
CA PRO A 138 -9.35 -6.88 -0.35
C PRO A 138 -9.54 -8.17 0.44
N LEU A 139 -8.47 -8.90 0.74
CA LEU A 139 -8.54 -10.11 1.55
C LEU A 139 -8.96 -9.84 3.00
N THR A 140 -8.53 -8.71 3.58
CA THR A 140 -8.75 -8.41 5.00
C THR A 140 -9.62 -7.19 5.25
N THR A 141 -9.57 -6.19 4.37
CA THR A 141 -10.37 -4.96 4.51
C THR A 141 -11.84 -5.25 4.28
N ARG A 142 -12.70 -4.78 5.19
CA ARG A 142 -14.17 -4.84 5.07
C ARG A 142 -14.72 -3.49 4.60
N PHE A 143 -15.95 -3.44 4.10
CA PHE A 143 -16.63 -2.19 3.75
C PHE A 143 -16.87 -1.31 4.98
N GLU A 144 -17.14 -1.94 6.12
CA GLU A 144 -17.27 -1.25 7.40
C GLU A 144 -15.99 -0.50 7.80
N ASP A 145 -14.81 -1.08 7.55
CA ASP A 145 -13.52 -0.43 7.84
C ASP A 145 -13.35 0.85 7.00
N LEU A 146 -13.82 0.83 5.75
CA LEU A 146 -13.79 1.99 4.85
C LEU A 146 -14.76 3.09 5.30
N TRP A 147 -15.93 2.72 5.79
CA TRP A 147 -16.88 3.65 6.38
C TRP A 147 -16.30 4.30 7.64
N TRP A 148 -15.73 3.50 8.54
CA TRP A 148 -15.11 4.01 9.77
C TRP A 148 -13.97 4.99 9.50
N VAL A 149 -13.12 4.75 8.49
CA VAL A 149 -12.03 5.68 8.16
C VAL A 149 -12.58 7.05 7.73
N VAL A 150 -13.65 7.08 6.96
CA VAL A 150 -14.29 8.33 6.52
C VAL A 150 -14.92 9.08 7.70
N ILE A 151 -15.63 8.38 8.60
CA ILE A 151 -16.20 8.99 9.80
C ILE A 151 -15.11 9.57 10.71
N GLN A 152 -13.99 8.88 10.88
CA GLN A 152 -12.87 9.41 11.67
C GLN A 152 -12.21 10.63 11.01
N LEU A 153 -11.96 10.59 9.70
CA LEU A 153 -11.43 11.73 8.96
C LEU A 153 -12.34 12.96 9.08
N LYS A 154 -13.66 12.77 8.97
CA LYS A 154 -14.68 13.80 9.18
C LYS A 154 -14.61 14.37 10.59
N SER A 155 -14.69 13.51 11.60
CA SER A 155 -14.67 13.91 13.02
C SER A 155 -13.39 14.67 13.38
N ILE A 156 -12.23 14.24 12.89
CA ILE A 156 -10.94 14.91 13.15
C ILE A 156 -10.93 16.36 12.66
N VAL A 157 -11.53 16.63 11.49
CA VAL A 157 -11.56 18.00 10.93
C VAL A 157 -12.65 18.82 11.58
N GLU A 158 -13.86 18.29 11.77
CA GLU A 158 -14.97 19.00 12.42
C GLU A 158 -14.64 19.40 13.87
N SER A 159 -14.04 18.50 14.65
CA SER A 159 -13.61 18.77 16.02
C SER A 159 -12.32 19.56 16.12
N LYS A 160 -11.61 19.75 15.00
CA LYS A 160 -10.30 20.42 14.94
C LYS A 160 -9.21 19.78 15.82
N VAL A 161 -9.39 18.52 16.22
CA VAL A 161 -8.43 17.82 17.09
C VAL A 161 -7.04 17.70 16.44
N TYR A 162 -6.96 17.72 15.12
CA TYR A 162 -5.70 17.70 14.38
C TYR A 162 -4.78 18.89 14.72
N LEU A 163 -5.33 20.03 15.17
CA LEU A 163 -4.56 21.23 15.56
C LEU A 163 -3.70 20.99 16.81
N HIS A 164 -3.95 19.94 17.58
CA HIS A 164 -3.13 19.56 18.73
C HIS A 164 -1.85 18.82 18.35
N PHE A 165 -1.65 18.53 17.08
CA PHE A 165 -0.47 17.83 16.57
C PHE A 165 0.49 18.80 15.88
N ASP A 166 1.79 18.49 15.97
CA ASP A 166 2.83 19.27 15.34
C ASP A 166 2.62 19.36 13.82
N SER A 167 2.66 20.57 13.29
CA SER A 167 2.56 20.82 11.85
C SER A 167 3.83 20.43 11.09
N GLN A 168 4.99 20.33 11.78
CA GLN A 168 6.26 19.96 11.18
C GLN A 168 6.44 18.46 11.23
N LYS A 169 6.65 17.85 10.05
CA LYS A 169 7.09 16.47 9.96
C LYS A 169 8.49 16.33 10.55
N LYS A 170 8.65 15.59 11.65
CA LYS A 170 9.97 15.18 12.11
C LYS A 170 10.56 14.24 11.07
N ASN A 171 11.77 14.54 10.59
CA ASN A 171 12.49 13.61 9.71
C ASN A 171 12.64 12.29 10.45
N VAL A 172 12.13 11.22 9.84
CA VAL A 172 12.46 9.86 10.28
C VAL A 172 13.88 9.65 9.82
N THR A 173 14.80 9.61 10.78
CA THR A 173 16.21 9.20 10.57
C THR A 173 16.28 7.72 10.30
#